data_a953b6b41322d120578c58b64b37012e
#
_entry.id   a953b6b41322d120578c58b64b37012e
#
_cell.length_a   1.000
_cell.length_b   1.000
_cell.length_c   1.000
_cell.angle_alpha   90.00
_cell.angle_beta   90.00
_cell.angle_gamma   90.00
#
_symmetry.space_group_name_H-M   'P 1'
#
loop_
_entity.id
_entity.type
_entity.pdbx_description
1 polymer ?
#
loop_
_entity_poly.entity_id
_entity_poly.type
_entity_poly.pdbx_seq_one_letter_code
_entity_poly.pdbx_strand_id
1 'polypeptide(L)'
;MNFTFIRKIFYFASLAIFLTSCNKDYFTVGSELFNGEFEDLNSIVFPVFSYQESTVKVATNNLPNVHLGKYNDDYYGALESSFVSQLDISYLPIFGDFSQQQEQEGSEIDIRVINEEEVLYAVYLDIPFFNNRNDSDSDGVIDLYDVDPNNSSSDSDLDGISDIDELRAELNPLSNDSDGDGILDPDDDDNSGYDSQRRVYEIDSIYGNRNASFDLKVYELTYYLHHLGVENNFEYNAEYFSDQDFYANGFSGQVLHDDNINLNLEEVPILYYQDDPETTVIETGQVEYYESPRIRVPLNVEFFQRRLMNFEGLDQLKNADNFNHHLRGLIVKADNFSDDLYMLLDISNAQVVLEYNYNFYNSKGTATTDDDVIERRKKSNSMPLGGVYVNHYSYQDPNEEVQQAISSSSEGTPSNRIFLQGPRLTSKIKLFAENEFDLPNVIYELASQDVIINEANLVLNIDKSAHDLSHELLPNRLYLYSYNNGATLEDYNKDFTIDYNLGSVNANKYVFGGMLEYDSNNKPDRYKFNITNHVNNIINKDSLNIDLGLVVNSNIEDITLRRAFNNPQNNKTLIPTSVIVSPYSVVLYGSHPNDSISFYKRLSLEILYTKY
;
A
#
# COMPACT_ATOMS: atom_id res chain seq x y z
N MET A 1 -28.92 -38.69 46.01
CA MET A 1 -28.29 -38.29 44.73
C MET A 1 -27.95 -36.82 44.89
N ASN A 2 -26.66 -36.48 44.92
CA ASN A 2 -26.17 -35.16 45.39
C ASN A 2 -26.50 -34.02 44.41
N PHE A 3 -27.13 -32.98 44.93
CA PHE A 3 -27.52 -31.76 44.20
C PHE A 3 -26.35 -31.09 43.49
N THR A 4 -25.13 -31.22 43.96
CA THR A 4 -23.88 -30.76 43.37
C THR A 4 -23.49 -31.50 42.08
N PHE A 5 -23.91 -32.74 41.91
CA PHE A 5 -23.61 -33.53 40.70
C PHE A 5 -24.54 -33.12 39.54
N ILE A 6 -25.80 -32.82 39.83
CA ILE A 6 -26.78 -32.34 38.83
C ILE A 6 -26.39 -30.93 38.34
N ARG A 7 -25.85 -30.09 39.23
CA ARG A 7 -25.42 -28.74 38.89
C ARG A 7 -24.16 -28.74 37.97
N LYS A 8 -23.24 -29.68 38.16
CA LYS A 8 -22.07 -29.88 37.28
C LYS A 8 -22.44 -30.42 35.90
N ILE A 9 -23.44 -31.29 35.82
CA ILE A 9 -23.97 -31.80 34.53
C ILE A 9 -24.70 -30.67 33.77
N PHE A 10 -25.38 -29.76 34.48
CA PHE A 10 -26.06 -28.63 33.85
C PHE A 10 -25.09 -27.59 33.29
N TYR A 11 -23.96 -27.32 33.99
CA TYR A 11 -22.89 -26.48 33.48
C TYR A 11 -22.14 -27.09 32.31
N PHE A 12 -21.92 -28.41 32.33
CA PHE A 12 -21.29 -29.13 31.20
C PHE A 12 -22.22 -29.23 29.99
N ALA A 13 -23.51 -29.34 30.18
CA ALA A 13 -24.51 -29.35 29.11
C ALA A 13 -24.73 -27.95 28.52
N SER A 14 -24.68 -26.89 29.33
CA SER A 14 -24.73 -25.49 28.81
C SER A 14 -23.45 -25.11 28.07
N LEU A 15 -22.26 -25.54 28.52
CA LEU A 15 -21.00 -25.28 27.81
C LEU A 15 -20.93 -26.05 26.47
N ALA A 16 -21.52 -27.27 26.41
CA ALA A 16 -21.59 -28.03 25.15
C ALA A 16 -22.55 -27.41 24.11
N ILE A 17 -23.50 -26.58 24.53
CA ILE A 17 -24.43 -25.89 23.62
C ILE A 17 -23.76 -24.63 23.00
N PHE A 18 -22.75 -24.06 23.67
CA PHE A 18 -21.99 -22.91 23.11
C PHE A 18 -20.88 -23.36 22.14
N LEU A 19 -20.50 -24.65 22.13
CA LEU A 19 -19.47 -25.17 21.20
C LEU A 19 -20.04 -25.65 19.85
N THR A 20 -21.36 -25.59 19.64
CA THR A 20 -21.96 -25.69 18.32
C THR A 20 -22.21 -24.27 17.78
N SER A 21 -21.19 -23.47 17.68
CA SER A 21 -21.18 -22.32 16.76
C SER A 21 -21.23 -22.95 15.37
N CYS A 22 -22.43 -22.97 14.80
CA CYS A 22 -22.62 -23.28 13.40
C CYS A 22 -21.75 -22.33 12.59
N ASN A 23 -20.78 -22.84 11.86
CA ASN A 23 -20.39 -22.25 10.59
C ASN A 23 -21.65 -22.23 9.71
N LYS A 24 -22.46 -21.19 9.86
CA LYS A 24 -23.45 -20.85 8.86
C LYS A 24 -22.67 -20.23 7.72
N ASP A 25 -22.50 -20.98 6.66
CA ASP A 25 -22.18 -20.40 5.37
C ASP A 25 -23.18 -19.28 5.11
N TYR A 26 -22.72 -18.05 5.16
CA TYR A 26 -23.54 -16.83 4.93
C TYR A 26 -24.10 -16.76 3.50
N PHE A 27 -23.85 -17.75 2.67
CA PHE A 27 -24.29 -17.86 1.27
C PHE A 27 -25.69 -18.47 1.11
N THR A 28 -26.41 -18.81 2.18
CA THR A 28 -27.80 -19.29 2.13
C THR A 28 -28.80 -18.25 2.64
N VAL A 29 -28.59 -16.97 2.33
CA VAL A 29 -29.63 -15.95 2.60
C VAL A 29 -30.75 -16.13 1.57
N GLY A 30 -31.74 -16.90 1.95
CA GLY A 30 -32.93 -17.17 1.13
C GLY A 30 -33.55 -18.56 1.35
N SER A 31 -32.77 -19.58 1.67
CA SER A 31 -33.29 -20.94 1.84
C SER A 31 -34.08 -21.14 3.14
N GLU A 32 -33.88 -20.31 4.18
CA GLU A 32 -34.62 -20.40 5.45
C GLU A 32 -35.96 -19.61 5.44
N LEU A 33 -36.22 -18.79 4.42
CA LEU A 33 -37.47 -18.01 4.31
C LEU A 33 -38.65 -18.80 3.72
N PHE A 34 -38.37 -19.94 3.13
CA PHE A 34 -39.40 -20.78 2.52
C PHE A 34 -39.38 -22.18 3.14
N ASN A 35 -40.34 -22.46 4.05
CA ASN A 35 -40.64 -23.81 4.52
C ASN A 35 -41.33 -24.67 3.44
N GLY A 36 -40.79 -24.67 2.20
CA GLY A 36 -41.21 -25.52 1.09
C GLY A 36 -40.08 -26.41 0.67
N GLU A 37 -40.32 -27.70 0.46
CA GLU A 37 -39.40 -28.62 -0.19
C GLU A 37 -39.07 -28.02 -1.57
N PHE A 38 -37.83 -27.50 -1.75
CA PHE A 38 -37.34 -27.09 -3.08
C PHE A 38 -36.99 -28.39 -3.86
N GLU A 39 -37.98 -28.98 -4.47
CA GLU A 39 -37.78 -30.15 -5.32
C GLU A 39 -37.02 -29.86 -6.62
N ASP A 40 -36.74 -28.55 -6.94
CA ASP A 40 -36.24 -28.12 -8.25
C ASP A 40 -34.98 -27.24 -8.23
N LEU A 41 -34.17 -27.25 -7.16
CA LEU A 41 -32.85 -26.59 -7.18
C LEU A 41 -31.87 -27.42 -8.02
N ASN A 42 -31.46 -26.83 -9.15
CA ASN A 42 -30.51 -27.47 -10.07
C ASN A 42 -29.17 -26.76 -10.07
N SER A 43 -28.10 -27.49 -10.33
CA SER A 43 -26.77 -26.92 -10.49
C SER A 43 -26.17 -27.35 -11.83
N ILE A 44 -25.41 -26.44 -12.46
CA ILE A 44 -24.67 -26.71 -13.67
C ILE A 44 -23.30 -26.01 -13.60
N VAL A 45 -22.26 -26.66 -14.09
CA VAL A 45 -20.91 -26.12 -14.15
C VAL A 45 -20.48 -25.96 -15.60
N PHE A 46 -20.09 -24.73 -15.95
CA PHE A 46 -19.59 -24.42 -17.28
C PHE A 46 -18.07 -24.24 -17.26
N PRO A 47 -17.38 -24.67 -18.33
CA PRO A 47 -16.00 -24.29 -18.55
C PRO A 47 -15.94 -22.77 -18.85
N VAL A 48 -14.87 -22.14 -18.36
CA VAL A 48 -14.58 -20.74 -18.60
C VAL A 48 -13.24 -20.64 -19.32
N PHE A 49 -13.10 -19.69 -20.24
CA PHE A 49 -11.91 -19.53 -21.05
C PHE A 49 -11.09 -18.35 -20.55
N SER A 50 -9.80 -18.59 -20.31
CA SER A 50 -8.85 -17.57 -19.88
C SER A 50 -7.77 -17.34 -20.92
N TYR A 51 -7.41 -16.08 -21.15
CA TYR A 51 -6.36 -15.66 -22.05
C TYR A 51 -5.39 -14.76 -21.29
N GLN A 52 -4.09 -15.07 -21.40
CA GLN A 52 -3.05 -14.32 -20.72
C GLN A 52 -2.79 -13.00 -21.45
N GLU A 53 -2.86 -11.91 -20.71
CA GLU A 53 -2.54 -10.56 -21.21
C GLU A 53 -1.26 -10.05 -20.55
N SER A 54 -0.47 -9.29 -21.29
CA SER A 54 0.75 -8.65 -20.79
C SER A 54 0.74 -7.17 -21.11
N THR A 55 1.18 -6.35 -20.17
CA THR A 55 1.28 -4.91 -20.29
C THR A 55 2.74 -4.51 -20.53
N VAL A 56 3.00 -3.70 -21.56
CA VAL A 56 4.33 -3.14 -21.83
C VAL A 56 4.61 -1.98 -20.91
N LYS A 57 3.62 -1.10 -20.72
CA LYS A 57 3.73 0.09 -19.88
C LYS A 57 2.36 0.56 -19.40
N VAL A 58 2.36 1.26 -18.29
CA VAL A 58 1.17 1.81 -17.65
C VAL A 58 1.45 3.20 -17.11
N ALA A 59 0.45 4.08 -17.09
CA ALA A 59 0.59 5.41 -16.50
C ALA A 59 0.75 5.29 -14.96
N THR A 60 1.87 5.80 -14.43
CA THR A 60 2.26 5.66 -13.02
C THR A 60 2.44 6.98 -12.29
N ASN A 61 2.11 8.09 -12.92
CA ASN A 61 2.18 9.38 -12.23
C ASN A 61 1.09 9.52 -11.18
N ASN A 62 1.46 10.11 -10.04
CA ASN A 62 0.56 10.45 -8.93
C ASN A 62 -0.30 9.24 -8.47
N LEU A 63 0.36 8.12 -8.22
CA LEU A 63 -0.22 6.95 -7.57
C LEU A 63 -0.27 7.16 -6.04
N PRO A 64 -1.10 6.41 -5.29
CA PRO A 64 -1.18 6.55 -3.83
C PRO A 64 0.13 6.31 -3.08
N ASN A 65 1.05 5.59 -3.68
CA ASN A 65 2.36 5.25 -3.13
C ASN A 65 3.46 5.30 -4.18
N VAL A 66 4.70 5.32 -3.74
CA VAL A 66 5.87 5.10 -4.60
C VAL A 66 6.54 3.78 -4.25
N HIS A 67 7.15 3.17 -5.26
CA HIS A 67 7.77 1.86 -5.14
C HIS A 67 9.28 2.00 -5.22
N LEU A 68 9.99 1.29 -4.34
CA LEU A 68 11.45 1.24 -4.33
C LEU A 68 11.90 -0.16 -3.95
N GLY A 69 12.78 -0.77 -4.76
CA GLY A 69 13.33 -2.06 -4.40
C GLY A 69 13.48 -3.03 -5.54
N LYS A 70 13.78 -4.27 -5.16
CA LYS A 70 13.95 -5.41 -6.06
C LYS A 70 13.29 -6.64 -5.48
N TYR A 71 12.58 -7.39 -6.33
CA TYR A 71 11.99 -8.69 -5.98
C TYR A 71 12.15 -9.67 -7.14
N ASN A 72 12.66 -10.86 -6.85
CA ASN A 72 12.83 -11.93 -7.83
C ASN A 72 11.74 -12.99 -7.64
N ASP A 73 11.21 -13.47 -8.75
CA ASP A 73 10.20 -14.52 -8.77
C ASP A 73 10.51 -15.53 -9.88
N ASP A 74 10.35 -16.82 -9.60
CA ASP A 74 10.68 -17.91 -10.52
C ASP A 74 9.81 -17.92 -11.80
N TYR A 75 8.57 -17.43 -11.71
CA TYR A 75 7.65 -17.33 -12.85
C TYR A 75 7.76 -15.99 -13.55
N TYR A 76 7.84 -14.91 -12.78
CA TYR A 76 7.68 -13.55 -13.27
C TYR A 76 8.99 -12.85 -13.57
N GLY A 77 10.14 -13.43 -13.15
CA GLY A 77 11.45 -12.77 -13.22
C GLY A 77 11.60 -11.66 -12.19
N ALA A 78 12.66 -10.87 -12.30
CA ALA A 78 12.90 -9.77 -11.39
C ALA A 78 12.03 -8.55 -11.72
N LEU A 79 11.49 -7.93 -10.68
CA LEU A 79 10.91 -6.59 -10.68
C LEU A 79 11.87 -5.65 -9.94
N GLU A 80 12.28 -4.57 -10.59
CA GLU A 80 13.01 -3.48 -9.96
C GLU A 80 12.20 -2.19 -10.09
N SER A 81 12.16 -1.38 -9.03
CA SER A 81 11.44 -0.11 -9.02
C SER A 81 12.25 1.04 -8.47
N SER A 82 11.99 2.21 -9.02
CA SER A 82 12.51 3.50 -8.60
C SER A 82 11.46 4.57 -8.86
N PHE A 83 11.65 5.78 -8.36
CA PHE A 83 10.72 6.86 -8.62
C PHE A 83 11.41 8.21 -8.78
N VAL A 84 10.69 9.14 -9.37
CA VAL A 84 11.03 10.56 -9.38
C VAL A 84 9.91 11.36 -8.75
N SER A 85 10.24 12.48 -8.09
CA SER A 85 9.25 13.37 -7.50
C SER A 85 9.71 14.82 -7.61
N GLN A 86 8.78 15.73 -7.88
CA GLN A 86 8.99 17.14 -7.61
C GLN A 86 9.06 17.37 -6.10
N LEU A 87 9.60 18.52 -5.72
CA LEU A 87 9.46 19.10 -4.40
C LEU A 87 8.36 20.15 -4.45
N ASP A 88 7.55 20.25 -3.41
CA ASP A 88 6.47 21.23 -3.35
C ASP A 88 6.84 22.39 -2.39
N ILE A 89 6.49 23.61 -2.80
CA ILE A 89 6.48 24.77 -1.93
C ILE A 89 5.07 25.35 -1.90
N SER A 90 4.39 25.16 -0.78
CA SER A 90 3.02 25.64 -0.59
C SER A 90 2.96 27.16 -0.40
N TYR A 91 4.07 27.78 -0.03
CA TYR A 91 4.22 29.22 0.24
C TYR A 91 5.65 29.65 -0.05
N LEU A 92 5.87 30.95 -0.15
CA LEU A 92 7.21 31.50 -0.30
C LEU A 92 8.07 31.09 0.89
N PRO A 93 9.17 30.35 0.68
CA PRO A 93 10.02 29.97 1.80
C PRO A 93 10.67 31.22 2.40
N ILE A 94 10.54 31.35 3.70
CA ILE A 94 11.27 32.30 4.54
C ILE A 94 12.16 31.46 5.42
N PHE A 95 13.45 31.66 5.32
CA PHE A 95 14.42 31.07 6.21
C PHE A 95 14.72 32.09 7.31
N GLY A 96 14.86 31.65 8.56
CA GLY A 96 14.90 32.57 9.69
C GLY A 96 13.52 33.08 10.12
N ASP A 97 13.43 34.30 10.63
CA ASP A 97 12.22 34.94 11.13
C ASP A 97 11.74 36.08 10.20
N PHE A 98 12.59 36.60 9.33
CA PHE A 98 12.33 37.69 8.43
C PHE A 98 12.55 37.28 6.96
N SER A 99 11.75 37.85 6.05
CA SER A 99 11.98 37.69 4.63
C SER A 99 13.18 38.56 4.17
N GLN A 100 13.84 38.17 3.10
CA GLN A 100 14.94 38.92 2.50
C GLN A 100 14.59 40.40 2.22
N GLN A 101 13.33 40.72 1.90
CA GLN A 101 12.90 42.12 1.74
C GLN A 101 12.94 42.85 3.07
N GLN A 102 12.44 42.25 4.15
CA GLN A 102 12.47 42.85 5.49
C GLN A 102 13.91 43.07 5.96
N GLU A 103 14.78 42.09 5.77
CA GLU A 103 16.19 42.22 6.10
C GLU A 103 16.89 43.37 5.35
N GLN A 104 16.56 43.56 4.05
CA GLN A 104 17.09 44.66 3.25
C GLN A 104 16.57 46.03 3.72
N GLU A 105 15.34 46.09 4.19
CA GLU A 105 14.75 47.31 4.79
C GLU A 105 15.33 47.55 6.22
N GLY A 106 15.72 46.48 6.89
CA GLY A 106 16.50 46.47 8.14
C GLY A 106 15.80 47.15 9.32
N SER A 107 16.59 47.65 10.26
CA SER A 107 16.11 48.22 11.51
C SER A 107 15.26 49.52 11.38
N GLU A 108 15.04 50.05 10.17
CA GLU A 108 14.11 51.14 9.95
C GLU A 108 12.65 50.74 10.22
N ILE A 109 12.33 49.46 10.06
CA ILE A 109 11.00 48.91 10.34
C ILE A 109 10.89 48.45 11.79
N ASP A 110 11.83 47.62 12.24
CA ASP A 110 11.89 47.06 13.60
C ASP A 110 13.37 46.81 13.93
N ILE A 111 13.81 47.20 15.13
CA ILE A 111 15.18 46.99 15.58
C ILE A 111 15.63 45.54 15.56
N ARG A 112 14.67 44.62 15.64
CA ARG A 112 14.91 43.16 15.60
C ARG A 112 15.25 42.64 14.22
N VAL A 113 14.95 43.42 13.17
CA VAL A 113 15.24 43.00 11.78
C VAL A 113 16.72 43.22 11.50
N ILE A 114 17.42 42.12 11.35
CA ILE A 114 18.86 42.06 11.09
C ILE A 114 19.10 41.16 9.86
N ASN A 115 20.31 41.16 9.34
CA ASN A 115 20.74 40.13 8.39
C ASN A 115 20.92 38.80 9.11
N GLU A 116 20.07 37.81 8.82
CA GLU A 116 20.01 36.56 9.56
C GLU A 116 21.11 35.56 9.15
N GLU A 117 21.74 35.74 7.98
CA GLU A 117 22.88 34.93 7.51
C GLU A 117 22.65 33.42 7.63
N GLU A 118 21.61 32.92 7.02
CA GLU A 118 21.18 31.52 7.10
C GLU A 118 22.18 30.59 6.45
N VAL A 119 22.60 29.58 7.18
CA VAL A 119 23.54 28.56 6.69
C VAL A 119 23.08 27.16 7.05
N LEU A 120 22.84 26.34 6.05
CA LEU A 120 22.53 24.92 6.22
C LEU A 120 23.70 24.18 6.86
N TYR A 121 23.39 23.32 7.86
CA TYR A 121 24.37 22.40 8.41
C TYR A 121 23.98 20.93 8.19
N ALA A 122 22.68 20.63 7.96
CA ALA A 122 22.21 19.31 7.60
C ALA A 122 21.01 19.38 6.66
N VAL A 123 20.85 18.41 5.78
CA VAL A 123 19.69 18.21 4.92
C VAL A 123 19.40 16.70 4.90
N TYR A 124 18.14 16.33 5.07
CA TYR A 124 17.72 14.92 5.07
C TYR A 124 16.61 14.69 4.06
N LEU A 125 16.61 13.52 3.44
CA LEU A 125 15.45 12.96 2.76
C LEU A 125 14.75 12.03 3.75
N ASP A 126 13.50 12.32 4.07
CA ASP A 126 12.63 11.53 4.94
C ASP A 126 11.50 10.92 4.12
N ILE A 127 11.41 9.57 4.11
CA ILE A 127 10.33 8.83 3.44
C ILE A 127 9.75 7.83 4.44
N PRO A 128 8.56 8.08 5.02
CA PRO A 128 7.93 7.18 5.97
C PRO A 128 7.53 5.85 5.35
N PHE A 129 7.58 4.78 6.15
CA PHE A 129 6.90 3.54 5.83
C PHE A 129 5.42 3.64 6.16
N PHE A 130 4.57 2.89 5.44
CA PHE A 130 3.22 2.64 5.90
C PHE A 130 3.26 1.88 7.22
N ASN A 131 2.51 2.35 8.17
CA ASN A 131 2.50 1.78 9.50
C ASN A 131 1.10 1.85 10.12
N ASN A 132 0.87 0.97 11.07
CA ASN A 132 -0.36 0.88 11.83
C ASN A 132 -0.03 0.82 13.33
N ARG A 133 -0.92 1.39 14.14
CA ARG A 133 -0.85 1.36 15.59
C ARG A 133 -2.23 1.12 16.19
N ASN A 134 -3.03 0.24 15.55
CA ASN A 134 -4.31 -0.14 16.12
C ASN A 134 -4.08 -0.81 17.48
N ASP A 135 -4.80 -0.30 18.45
CA ASP A 135 -4.87 -0.74 19.84
C ASP A 135 -6.36 -0.71 20.19
N SER A 136 -7.01 -1.87 20.07
CA SER A 136 -8.48 -1.98 20.05
C SER A 136 -9.12 -1.76 21.42
N ASP A 137 -8.43 -2.04 22.53
CA ASP A 137 -8.92 -1.89 23.89
C ASP A 137 -8.22 -0.77 24.70
N SER A 138 -7.21 -0.13 24.05
CA SER A 138 -6.51 1.06 24.55
C SER A 138 -5.69 0.81 25.83
N ASP A 139 -5.01 -0.31 25.91
CA ASP A 139 -4.13 -0.66 27.01
C ASP A 139 -2.65 -0.29 26.78
N GLY A 140 -2.30 0.15 25.56
CA GLY A 140 -0.96 0.62 25.19
C GLY A 140 -0.19 -0.38 24.33
N VAL A 141 -0.68 -1.60 24.16
CA VAL A 141 -0.13 -2.61 23.26
C VAL A 141 -0.93 -2.59 21.95
N ILE A 142 -0.26 -2.60 20.82
CA ILE A 142 -0.94 -2.67 19.53
C ILE A 142 -1.45 -4.10 19.28
N ASP A 143 -2.60 -4.22 18.59
CA ASP A 143 -3.29 -5.49 18.33
C ASP A 143 -2.38 -6.62 17.82
N LEU A 144 -1.28 -6.27 17.12
CA LEU A 144 -0.32 -7.24 16.57
C LEU A 144 0.49 -7.95 17.67
N TYR A 145 0.81 -7.26 18.75
CA TYR A 145 1.68 -7.76 19.82
C TYR A 145 0.91 -8.07 21.10
N ASP A 146 -0.37 -7.69 21.15
CA ASP A 146 -1.25 -7.94 22.27
C ASP A 146 -1.72 -9.38 22.31
N VAL A 147 -1.65 -10.00 23.47
CA VAL A 147 -2.07 -11.40 23.72
C VAL A 147 -3.59 -11.55 23.66
N ASP A 148 -4.38 -10.52 23.96
CA ASP A 148 -5.84 -10.49 23.86
C ASP A 148 -6.35 -9.08 23.49
N PRO A 149 -6.34 -8.68 22.19
CA PRO A 149 -6.60 -7.32 21.69
C PRO A 149 -8.00 -6.73 21.99
N ASN A 150 -8.78 -7.38 22.80
CA ASN A 150 -10.10 -6.89 23.22
C ASN A 150 -10.28 -6.91 24.75
N ASN A 151 -9.19 -7.02 25.50
CA ASN A 151 -9.20 -7.13 26.95
C ASN A 151 -8.07 -6.32 27.57
N SER A 152 -8.29 -5.06 27.85
CA SER A 152 -7.31 -4.11 28.43
C SER A 152 -6.71 -4.52 29.79
N SER A 153 -6.98 -5.71 30.27
CA SER A 153 -6.36 -6.33 31.44
C SER A 153 -5.53 -7.55 31.06
N SER A 154 -5.17 -7.69 29.77
CA SER A 154 -4.18 -8.68 29.33
C SER A 154 -2.80 -8.36 29.90
N ASP A 155 -1.92 -9.32 29.82
CA ASP A 155 -0.54 -9.26 30.32
C ASP A 155 0.31 -9.90 29.20
N SER A 156 0.86 -9.04 28.34
CA SER A 156 1.43 -9.45 27.05
C SER A 156 2.83 -10.03 27.18
N ASP A 157 3.59 -9.67 28.21
CA ASP A 157 4.92 -10.21 28.50
C ASP A 157 4.94 -11.28 29.61
N LEU A 158 3.80 -11.47 30.30
CA LEU A 158 3.56 -12.50 31.31
C LEU A 158 4.38 -12.31 32.60
N ASP A 159 4.60 -11.09 33.03
CA ASP A 159 5.32 -10.78 34.25
C ASP A 159 4.42 -10.66 35.49
N GLY A 160 3.09 -10.53 35.27
CA GLY A 160 2.07 -10.45 36.33
C GLY A 160 1.53 -9.04 36.56
N ILE A 161 2.00 -8.03 35.83
CA ILE A 161 1.40 -6.69 35.73
C ILE A 161 0.54 -6.71 34.45
N SER A 162 -0.59 -6.00 34.43
CA SER A 162 -1.39 -5.92 33.20
C SER A 162 -0.91 -4.78 32.31
N ASP A 163 -1.03 -4.95 30.99
CA ASP A 163 -0.60 -3.97 29.98
C ASP A 163 -1.08 -2.54 30.31
N ILE A 164 -2.35 -2.38 30.71
CA ILE A 164 -2.90 -1.08 31.11
C ILE A 164 -2.29 -0.51 32.40
N ASP A 165 -1.88 -1.36 33.34
CA ASP A 165 -1.25 -0.91 34.57
C ASP A 165 0.23 -0.55 34.34
N GLU A 166 0.91 -1.26 33.41
CA GLU A 166 2.25 -0.91 32.94
C GLU A 166 2.24 0.42 32.17
N LEU A 167 1.29 0.63 31.26
CA LEU A 167 1.13 1.91 30.56
C LEU A 167 0.98 3.08 31.54
N ARG A 168 0.25 2.88 32.66
CA ARG A 168 0.07 3.90 33.69
C ARG A 168 1.30 4.10 34.58
N ALA A 169 2.09 3.05 34.75
CA ALA A 169 3.34 3.06 35.51
C ALA A 169 4.54 3.52 34.67
N GLU A 170 4.35 3.79 33.38
CA GLU A 170 5.38 4.13 32.40
C GLU A 170 6.41 2.99 32.22
N LEU A 171 5.94 1.73 32.32
CA LEU A 171 6.68 0.50 32.03
C LEU A 171 6.46 0.05 30.58
N ASN A 172 7.24 -0.96 30.16
CA ASN A 172 7.16 -1.54 28.82
C ASN A 172 6.30 -2.81 28.81
N PRO A 173 5.04 -2.78 28.34
CA PRO A 173 4.13 -3.93 28.38
C PRO A 173 4.53 -5.10 27.45
N LEU A 174 5.66 -4.99 26.77
CA LEU A 174 6.22 -6.04 25.92
C LEU A 174 7.55 -6.60 26.45
N SER A 175 7.97 -6.22 27.65
CA SER A 175 9.21 -6.68 28.25
C SER A 175 9.10 -6.74 29.77
N ASN A 176 9.20 -7.89 30.36
CA ASN A 176 9.16 -8.13 31.80
C ASN A 176 10.33 -7.53 32.61
N ASP A 177 11.20 -6.77 31.96
CA ASP A 177 12.33 -5.99 32.48
C ASP A 177 12.45 -4.77 31.59
N SER A 178 11.76 -3.69 31.96
CA SER A 178 11.53 -2.52 31.12
C SER A 178 12.82 -1.78 30.76
N ASP A 179 13.77 -1.66 31.68
CA ASP A 179 15.01 -0.92 31.47
C ASP A 179 16.23 -1.81 31.16
N GLY A 180 16.06 -3.14 31.27
CA GLY A 180 17.07 -4.12 30.89
C GLY A 180 18.22 -4.27 31.90
N ASP A 181 18.00 -3.91 33.17
CA ASP A 181 19.01 -3.98 34.21
C ASP A 181 19.13 -5.38 34.84
N GLY A 182 18.14 -6.27 34.57
CA GLY A 182 18.08 -7.66 35.03
C GLY A 182 17.23 -7.85 36.30
N ILE A 183 16.49 -6.83 36.73
CA ILE A 183 15.44 -6.91 37.76
C ILE A 183 14.11 -6.89 36.99
N LEU A 184 13.17 -7.76 37.35
CA LEU A 184 11.86 -7.80 36.69
C LEU A 184 10.98 -6.67 37.23
N ASP A 185 10.15 -6.08 36.37
CA ASP A 185 9.29 -4.93 36.66
C ASP A 185 8.46 -5.06 37.95
N PRO A 186 7.88 -6.22 38.32
CA PRO A 186 7.17 -6.39 39.58
C PRO A 186 8.05 -6.26 40.83
N ASP A 187 9.35 -6.46 40.69
CA ASP A 187 10.34 -6.40 41.79
C ASP A 187 11.28 -5.19 41.69
N ASP A 188 11.11 -4.32 40.68
CA ASP A 188 11.94 -3.16 40.40
C ASP A 188 11.26 -1.85 40.77
N ASP A 189 11.97 -1.05 41.62
CA ASP A 189 11.53 0.29 42.00
C ASP A 189 12.17 1.39 41.11
N ASP A 190 13.10 1.06 40.20
CA ASP A 190 13.87 2.03 39.37
C ASP A 190 13.94 1.66 37.89
N ASN A 191 12.94 2.03 37.12
CA ASN A 191 12.87 1.84 35.68
C ASN A 191 13.41 3.05 34.88
N SER A 192 14.42 3.76 35.39
CA SER A 192 14.92 5.00 34.79
C SER A 192 15.64 4.84 33.43
N GLY A 193 15.92 3.61 33.01
CA GLY A 193 16.50 3.28 31.71
C GLY A 193 15.48 3.18 30.57
N TYR A 194 14.20 3.01 30.89
CA TYR A 194 13.15 2.89 29.91
C TYR A 194 12.61 4.25 29.44
N ASP A 195 12.41 4.38 28.15
CA ASP A 195 11.82 5.57 27.53
C ASP A 195 10.36 5.30 27.14
N SER A 196 9.44 5.67 28.03
CA SER A 196 7.99 5.48 27.85
C SER A 196 7.38 6.30 26.70
N GLN A 197 8.14 7.23 26.08
CA GLN A 197 7.68 7.98 24.91
C GLN A 197 7.84 7.18 23.61
N ARG A 198 8.68 6.13 23.59
CA ARG A 198 8.85 5.26 22.45
C ARG A 198 7.57 4.49 22.14
N ARG A 199 7.34 4.29 20.85
CA ARG A 199 6.16 3.57 20.34
C ARG A 199 6.60 2.44 19.42
N VAL A 200 5.82 1.37 19.45
CA VAL A 200 5.96 0.23 18.53
C VAL A 200 4.99 0.41 17.38
N TYR A 201 5.38 -0.05 16.20
CA TYR A 201 4.60 0.07 14.96
C TYR A 201 4.50 -1.27 14.25
N GLU A 202 3.34 -1.62 13.79
CA GLU A 202 3.17 -2.61 12.73
C GLU A 202 3.55 -1.94 11.41
N ILE A 203 4.68 -2.34 10.83
CA ILE A 203 5.15 -1.79 9.56
C ILE A 203 4.69 -2.68 8.43
N ASP A 204 3.87 -2.10 7.58
CA ASP A 204 3.28 -2.71 6.40
C ASP A 204 4.12 -2.44 5.15
N SER A 205 3.78 -3.15 4.07
CA SER A 205 4.21 -2.79 2.71
C SER A 205 5.72 -2.89 2.45
N ILE A 206 6.42 -3.74 3.22
CA ILE A 206 7.81 -4.13 3.00
C ILE A 206 7.87 -5.65 2.81
N TYR A 207 8.32 -6.08 1.65
CA TYR A 207 8.33 -7.48 1.19
C TYR A 207 9.75 -7.98 0.97
N GLY A 208 9.98 -9.26 1.29
CA GLY A 208 11.30 -9.89 1.23
C GLY A 208 12.10 -9.72 2.51
N ASN A 209 13.42 -9.70 2.42
CA ASN A 209 14.32 -9.66 3.57
C ASN A 209 14.48 -8.22 4.09
N ARG A 210 13.80 -7.88 5.19
CA ARG A 210 13.86 -6.56 5.83
C ARG A 210 15.24 -6.18 6.37
N ASN A 211 16.16 -7.16 6.50
CA ASN A 211 17.55 -6.94 6.91
C ASN A 211 18.51 -6.81 5.71
N ALA A 212 17.99 -6.84 4.48
CA ALA A 212 18.85 -6.67 3.30
C ALA A 212 19.45 -5.27 3.27
N SER A 213 20.74 -5.21 2.94
CA SER A 213 21.40 -3.94 2.63
C SER A 213 21.26 -3.63 1.14
N PHE A 214 21.27 -2.34 0.82
CA PHE A 214 21.21 -1.86 -0.57
C PHE A 214 21.86 -0.49 -0.70
N ASP A 215 22.30 -0.14 -1.90
CA ASP A 215 22.78 1.21 -2.19
C ASP A 215 21.60 2.10 -2.52
N LEU A 216 21.34 3.08 -1.66
CA LEU A 216 20.34 4.12 -1.92
C LEU A 216 21.01 5.30 -2.62
N LYS A 217 20.44 5.69 -3.75
CA LYS A 217 20.98 6.78 -4.58
C LYS A 217 19.92 7.84 -4.82
N VAL A 218 20.26 9.07 -4.51
CA VAL A 218 19.41 10.24 -4.75
C VAL A 218 20.14 11.21 -5.67
N TYR A 219 19.48 11.63 -6.75
CA TYR A 219 20.01 12.58 -7.71
C TYR A 219 19.08 13.77 -7.88
N GLU A 220 19.65 14.93 -8.26
CA GLU A 220 18.86 16.02 -8.83
C GLU A 220 18.14 15.55 -10.11
N LEU A 221 16.85 15.78 -10.22
CA LEU A 221 16.09 15.58 -11.45
C LEU A 221 16.25 16.82 -12.34
N THR A 222 16.72 16.64 -13.59
CA THR A 222 16.90 17.71 -14.56
C THR A 222 15.79 17.79 -15.61
N TYR A 223 14.82 16.88 -15.57
CA TYR A 223 13.62 16.89 -16.40
C TYR A 223 12.49 17.65 -15.72
N TYR A 224 11.79 18.53 -16.45
CA TYR A 224 10.62 19.22 -15.92
C TYR A 224 9.38 18.33 -16.08
N LEU A 225 8.79 17.93 -14.96
CA LEU A 225 7.56 17.16 -14.95
C LEU A 225 6.37 18.12 -15.08
N HIS A 226 5.66 18.02 -16.19
CA HIS A 226 4.49 18.85 -16.47
C HIS A 226 3.25 18.30 -15.74
N HIS A 227 2.43 19.17 -15.18
CA HIS A 227 1.10 18.80 -14.65
C HIS A 227 0.11 18.54 -15.77
N LEU A 228 0.15 19.31 -16.83
CA LEU A 228 -0.73 19.20 -17.99
C LEU A 228 0.04 18.66 -19.20
N GLY A 229 -0.62 17.81 -19.99
CA GLY A 229 -0.01 17.16 -21.15
C GLY A 229 0.22 18.11 -22.30
N VAL A 230 1.48 18.23 -22.74
CA VAL A 230 1.85 19.02 -23.92
C VAL A 230 1.23 18.42 -25.19
N GLU A 231 1.15 17.10 -25.26
CA GLU A 231 0.60 16.34 -26.37
C GLU A 231 -0.90 16.53 -26.59
N ASN A 232 -1.61 17.02 -25.58
CA ASN A 232 -3.05 17.28 -25.62
C ASN A 232 -3.39 18.78 -25.52
N ASN A 233 -2.45 19.66 -25.86
CA ASN A 233 -2.58 21.11 -25.79
C ASN A 233 -2.91 21.64 -24.37
N PHE A 234 -2.45 20.94 -23.33
CA PHE A 234 -2.68 21.28 -21.92
C PHE A 234 -4.16 21.19 -21.47
N GLU A 235 -4.98 20.42 -22.17
CA GLU A 235 -6.40 20.22 -21.82
C GLU A 235 -6.60 19.18 -20.70
N TYR A 236 -5.68 18.20 -20.60
CA TYR A 236 -5.73 17.12 -19.63
C TYR A 236 -4.40 16.98 -18.91
N ASN A 237 -4.41 16.26 -17.80
CA ASN A 237 -3.19 15.95 -17.06
C ASN A 237 -2.16 15.21 -17.93
N ALA A 238 -0.90 15.52 -17.71
CA ALA A 238 0.21 14.78 -18.32
C ALA A 238 0.20 13.33 -17.82
N GLU A 239 0.51 12.41 -18.71
CA GLU A 239 0.67 10.99 -18.37
C GLU A 239 2.15 10.61 -18.51
N TYR A 240 2.65 9.99 -17.45
CA TYR A 240 4.00 9.42 -17.40
C TYR A 240 3.88 7.92 -17.20
N PHE A 241 4.66 7.16 -17.97
CA PHE A 241 4.53 5.70 -18.02
C PHE A 241 5.66 5.00 -17.26
N SER A 242 5.36 3.80 -16.79
CA SER A 242 6.27 2.96 -16.01
C SER A 242 7.59 2.60 -16.69
N ASP A 243 7.67 2.70 -18.03
CA ASP A 243 8.87 2.45 -18.84
C ASP A 243 9.79 3.67 -18.95
N GLN A 244 9.42 4.82 -18.39
CA GLN A 244 10.22 6.05 -18.44
C GLN A 244 11.28 6.06 -17.34
N ASP A 245 12.46 5.53 -17.63
CA ASP A 245 13.62 5.63 -16.76
C ASP A 245 14.32 7.00 -16.92
N PHE A 246 14.02 7.93 -16.03
CA PHE A 246 14.61 9.27 -16.07
C PHE A 246 16.13 9.24 -15.81
N TYR A 247 16.63 8.30 -15.02
CA TYR A 247 18.04 8.14 -14.77
C TYR A 247 18.79 7.65 -16.02
N ALA A 248 18.33 6.53 -16.60
CA ALA A 248 18.97 5.96 -17.81
C ALA A 248 18.83 6.88 -19.03
N ASN A 249 17.78 7.68 -19.09
CA ASN A 249 17.56 8.68 -20.15
C ASN A 249 18.42 9.94 -20.00
N GLY A 250 19.30 10.02 -18.99
CA GLY A 250 20.25 11.10 -18.80
C GLY A 250 19.66 12.37 -18.16
N PHE A 251 18.56 12.24 -17.44
CA PHE A 251 17.95 13.35 -16.70
C PHE A 251 18.40 13.44 -15.24
N SER A 252 19.45 12.72 -14.87
CA SER A 252 20.12 12.86 -13.57
C SER A 252 21.12 14.01 -13.58
N GLY A 253 21.02 14.88 -12.58
CA GLY A 253 21.97 15.98 -12.33
C GLY A 253 23.01 15.57 -11.26
N GLN A 254 23.18 16.46 -10.26
CA GLN A 254 24.13 16.22 -9.17
C GLN A 254 23.71 15.03 -8.31
N VAL A 255 24.69 14.24 -7.85
CA VAL A 255 24.51 13.22 -6.81
C VAL A 255 24.26 13.92 -5.47
N LEU A 256 23.16 13.58 -4.80
CA LEU A 256 22.76 14.15 -3.52
C LEU A 256 22.98 13.18 -2.37
N HIS A 257 22.90 11.88 -2.65
CA HIS A 257 23.19 10.77 -1.74
C HIS A 257 23.60 9.54 -2.55
N ASP A 258 24.56 8.76 -2.06
CA ASP A 258 25.02 7.49 -2.67
C ASP A 258 25.76 6.68 -1.59
N ASP A 259 25.01 5.96 -0.75
CA ASP A 259 25.55 5.14 0.32
C ASP A 259 24.83 3.80 0.42
N ASN A 260 25.51 2.79 0.96
CA ASN A 260 24.92 1.51 1.33
C ASN A 260 24.21 1.63 2.67
N ILE A 261 22.91 1.28 2.72
CA ILE A 261 22.09 1.39 3.91
C ILE A 261 21.37 0.08 4.23
N ASN A 262 20.94 -0.04 5.49
CA ASN A 262 19.94 -1.01 5.96
C ASN A 262 18.68 -0.23 6.37
N LEU A 263 17.53 -0.90 6.36
CA LEU A 263 16.31 -0.29 6.88
C LEU A 263 16.40 -0.13 8.41
N ASN A 264 16.01 1.04 8.88
CA ASN A 264 15.67 1.25 10.27
C ASN A 264 14.15 1.17 10.42
N LEU A 265 13.66 0.16 11.12
CA LEU A 265 12.23 -0.10 11.35
C LEU A 265 11.75 0.41 12.72
N GLU A 266 12.65 1.08 13.46
CA GLU A 266 12.33 1.73 14.72
C GLU A 266 12.03 3.21 14.49
N GLU A 267 11.49 3.86 15.51
CA GLU A 267 11.33 5.31 15.52
C GLU A 267 12.66 6.03 15.35
N VAL A 268 12.60 7.17 14.68
CA VAL A 268 13.76 8.05 14.49
C VAL A 268 13.72 9.15 15.55
N PRO A 269 14.67 9.18 16.49
CA PRO A 269 14.72 10.24 17.49
C PRO A 269 15.12 11.57 16.83
N ILE A 270 14.34 12.60 17.06
CA ILE A 270 14.66 13.97 16.71
C ILE A 270 15.17 14.66 17.98
N LEU A 271 16.39 15.19 17.91
CA LEU A 271 17.06 15.74 19.05
C LEU A 271 16.87 17.26 19.14
N TYR A 272 16.75 17.79 20.36
CA TYR A 272 16.87 19.22 20.58
C TYR A 272 18.22 19.70 20.04
N TYR A 273 18.20 20.66 19.15
CA TYR A 273 19.40 21.24 18.56
C TYR A 273 19.88 22.51 19.27
N GLN A 274 19.08 23.05 20.19
CA GLN A 274 19.44 24.16 21.04
C GLN A 274 18.71 24.06 22.41
N ASP A 275 19.30 24.67 23.44
CA ASP A 275 18.63 24.79 24.72
C ASP A 275 17.58 25.90 24.69
N ASP A 276 16.50 25.74 25.47
CA ASP A 276 15.53 26.82 25.67
C ASP A 276 16.20 27.93 26.49
N PRO A 277 16.33 29.16 25.97
CA PRO A 277 16.96 30.27 26.66
C PRO A 277 16.18 30.73 27.91
N GLU A 278 14.94 30.29 28.09
CA GLU A 278 14.10 30.64 29.26
C GLU A 278 14.26 29.64 30.39
N THR A 279 14.93 28.51 30.17
CA THR A 279 15.19 27.47 31.15
C THR A 279 16.68 27.39 31.51
N THR A 280 17.00 26.66 32.58
CA THR A 280 18.38 26.34 32.96
C THR A 280 18.74 24.89 32.60
N VAL A 281 17.84 24.19 31.91
CA VAL A 281 18.01 22.81 31.53
C VAL A 281 18.83 22.76 30.25
N ILE A 282 19.79 21.85 30.17
CA ILE A 282 20.53 21.56 28.94
C ILE A 282 19.73 20.51 28.20
N GLU A 283 19.07 20.94 27.14
CA GLU A 283 18.21 20.10 26.29
C GLU A 283 18.94 19.64 25.04
N THR A 284 19.95 20.38 24.59
CA THR A 284 20.73 20.07 23.37
C THR A 284 21.26 18.65 23.42
N GLY A 285 20.84 17.86 22.43
CA GLY A 285 21.23 16.46 22.28
C GLY A 285 20.34 15.45 23.03
N GLN A 286 19.34 15.92 23.77
CA GLN A 286 18.26 15.08 24.28
C GLN A 286 17.20 14.88 23.19
N VAL A 287 16.38 13.83 23.30
CA VAL A 287 15.27 13.58 22.38
C VAL A 287 14.18 14.62 22.62
N GLU A 288 13.79 15.34 21.56
CA GLU A 288 12.67 16.26 21.57
C GLU A 288 11.36 15.51 21.31
N TYR A 289 11.37 14.67 20.28
CA TYR A 289 10.26 13.77 19.92
C TYR A 289 10.74 12.64 19.01
N TYR A 290 9.88 11.66 18.81
CA TYR A 290 10.13 10.56 17.91
C TYR A 290 9.28 10.68 16.63
N GLU A 291 9.92 10.44 15.50
CA GLU A 291 9.26 10.31 14.20
C GLU A 291 9.02 8.82 13.89
N SER A 292 7.89 8.50 13.26
CA SER A 292 7.58 7.12 12.85
C SER A 292 8.69 6.51 11.99
N PRO A 293 8.82 5.17 11.95
CA PRO A 293 9.82 4.48 11.14
C PRO A 293 9.83 4.95 9.69
N ARG A 294 11.03 5.26 9.16
CA ARG A 294 11.23 5.88 7.85
C ARG A 294 12.62 5.65 7.29
N ILE A 295 12.76 5.81 5.99
CA ILE A 295 14.07 6.05 5.38
C ILE A 295 14.44 7.51 5.68
N ARG A 296 15.48 7.72 6.50
CA ARG A 296 16.08 9.04 6.75
C ARG A 296 17.54 9.02 6.38
N VAL A 297 17.91 9.73 5.32
CA VAL A 297 19.28 9.76 4.80
C VAL A 297 19.76 11.19 4.58
N PRO A 298 21.06 11.48 4.85
CA PRO A 298 21.61 12.81 4.62
C PRO A 298 21.71 13.09 3.11
N LEU A 299 21.38 14.31 2.73
CA LEU A 299 21.57 14.84 1.39
C LEU A 299 22.70 15.87 1.32
N ASN A 300 23.17 16.16 0.12
CA ASN A 300 24.26 17.12 -0.11
C ASN A 300 23.88 18.56 0.32
N VAL A 301 24.40 18.98 1.46
CA VAL A 301 24.13 20.31 2.06
C VAL A 301 24.51 21.46 1.14
N GLU A 302 25.69 21.39 0.48
CA GLU A 302 26.18 22.45 -0.40
C GLU A 302 25.25 22.67 -1.61
N PHE A 303 24.66 21.58 -2.13
CA PHE A 303 23.69 21.67 -3.20
C PHE A 303 22.46 22.48 -2.77
N PHE A 304 21.85 22.17 -1.64
CA PHE A 304 20.65 22.87 -1.17
C PHE A 304 20.93 24.31 -0.72
N GLN A 305 22.09 24.57 -0.10
CA GLN A 305 22.51 25.93 0.20
C GLN A 305 22.56 26.77 -1.09
N ARG A 306 23.24 26.26 -2.10
CA ARG A 306 23.46 26.96 -3.37
C ARG A 306 22.21 27.04 -4.25
N ARG A 307 21.33 26.02 -4.24
CA ARG A 307 20.18 25.91 -5.16
C ARG A 307 18.88 26.37 -4.53
N LEU A 308 18.82 26.53 -3.22
CA LEU A 308 17.60 26.85 -2.51
C LEU A 308 17.82 28.03 -1.57
N MET A 309 18.57 27.90 -0.49
CA MET A 309 18.67 28.91 0.54
C MET A 309 19.20 30.26 0.00
N ASN A 310 20.25 30.26 -0.83
CA ASN A 310 20.79 31.45 -1.46
C ASN A 310 19.84 32.10 -2.50
N PHE A 311 18.66 31.54 -2.75
CA PHE A 311 17.64 32.05 -3.67
C PHE A 311 16.42 32.64 -2.95
N GLU A 312 16.45 32.72 -1.63
CA GLU A 312 15.41 33.41 -0.87
C GLU A 312 15.18 34.84 -1.39
N GLY A 313 13.91 35.21 -1.49
CA GLY A 313 13.51 36.51 -2.00
C GLY A 313 13.68 36.72 -3.50
N LEU A 314 14.29 35.79 -4.24
CA LEU A 314 14.48 35.86 -5.68
C LEU A 314 13.30 35.25 -6.45
N ASP A 315 13.21 35.59 -7.74
CA ASP A 315 12.10 35.17 -8.61
C ASP A 315 11.97 33.65 -8.72
N GLN A 316 13.05 32.88 -8.54
CA GLN A 316 13.08 31.44 -8.61
C GLN A 316 12.23 30.75 -7.53
N LEU A 317 12.11 31.36 -6.36
CA LEU A 317 11.32 30.82 -5.25
C LEU A 317 9.96 31.52 -5.07
N LYS A 318 9.59 32.44 -5.98
CA LYS A 318 8.42 33.31 -5.84
C LYS A 318 7.06 32.60 -5.92
N ASN A 319 7.01 31.47 -6.58
CA ASN A 319 5.83 30.62 -6.71
C ASN A 319 6.24 29.20 -7.12
N ALA A 320 5.31 28.24 -7.03
CA ALA A 320 5.54 26.85 -7.35
C ALA A 320 6.06 26.63 -8.78
N ASP A 321 5.54 27.34 -9.78
CA ASP A 321 5.99 27.19 -11.17
C ASP A 321 7.45 27.60 -11.35
N ASN A 322 7.84 28.77 -10.83
CA ASN A 322 9.23 29.24 -10.87
C ASN A 322 10.16 28.29 -10.13
N PHE A 323 9.71 27.80 -8.97
CA PHE A 323 10.46 26.85 -8.17
C PHE A 323 10.70 25.53 -8.94
N ASN A 324 9.66 24.95 -9.51
CA ASN A 324 9.75 23.70 -10.27
C ASN A 324 10.56 23.85 -11.57
N HIS A 325 10.66 25.07 -12.13
CA HIS A 325 11.60 25.35 -13.21
C HIS A 325 13.05 25.43 -12.73
N HIS A 326 13.28 25.91 -11.51
CA HIS A 326 14.60 26.10 -10.92
C HIS A 326 15.15 24.82 -10.28
N LEU A 327 14.36 24.13 -9.44
CA LEU A 327 14.66 22.85 -8.81
C LEU A 327 13.56 21.85 -9.17
N ARG A 328 13.85 21.01 -10.17
CA ARG A 328 12.84 20.19 -10.85
C ARG A 328 12.40 18.95 -10.09
N GLY A 329 13.14 18.58 -9.03
CA GLY A 329 12.83 17.43 -8.18
C GLY A 329 14.00 16.50 -7.94
N LEU A 330 13.68 15.30 -7.50
CA LEU A 330 14.62 14.25 -7.12
C LEU A 330 14.36 12.98 -7.93
N ILE A 331 15.42 12.21 -8.19
CA ILE A 331 15.37 10.80 -8.60
C ILE A 331 15.80 9.99 -7.40
N VAL A 332 14.97 9.03 -6.97
CA VAL A 332 15.28 8.09 -5.89
C VAL A 332 15.35 6.68 -6.48
N LYS A 333 16.50 6.06 -6.34
CA LYS A 333 16.82 4.75 -6.91
C LYS A 333 17.57 3.90 -5.89
N ALA A 334 17.33 2.59 -5.92
CA ALA A 334 18.09 1.62 -5.13
C ALA A 334 18.66 0.52 -6.03
N ASP A 335 19.89 0.09 -5.73
CA ASP A 335 20.52 -1.02 -6.41
C ASP A 335 21.47 -1.81 -5.47
N ASN A 336 22.19 -2.81 -5.99
CA ASN A 336 23.14 -3.64 -5.23
C ASN A 336 22.54 -4.28 -3.97
N PHE A 337 21.30 -4.74 -4.06
CA PHE A 337 20.63 -5.42 -2.95
C PHE A 337 21.36 -6.70 -2.56
N SER A 338 21.58 -6.91 -1.25
CA SER A 338 22.17 -8.16 -0.73
C SER A 338 21.18 -9.33 -0.76
N ASP A 339 19.88 -9.07 -0.79
CA ASP A 339 18.76 -10.01 -0.87
C ASP A 339 17.53 -9.29 -1.44
N ASP A 340 16.45 -10.03 -1.74
CA ASP A 340 15.21 -9.43 -2.19
C ASP A 340 14.62 -8.51 -1.12
N LEU A 341 14.32 -7.27 -1.53
CA LEU A 341 13.67 -6.27 -0.71
C LEU A 341 12.86 -5.32 -1.60
N TYR A 342 11.56 -5.24 -1.39
CA TYR A 342 10.64 -4.41 -2.15
C TYR A 342 9.73 -3.62 -1.23
N MET A 343 9.65 -2.32 -1.43
CA MET A 343 8.96 -1.41 -0.52
C MET A 343 7.91 -0.58 -1.26
N LEU A 344 6.72 -0.47 -0.67
CA LEU A 344 5.76 0.57 -0.98
C LEU A 344 5.90 1.67 0.06
N LEU A 345 6.16 2.90 -0.36
CA LEU A 345 6.51 4.00 0.52
C LEU A 345 5.43 5.09 0.49
N ASP A 346 5.22 5.71 1.64
CA ASP A 346 4.26 6.80 1.80
C ASP A 346 4.81 8.13 1.26
N ILE A 347 4.51 8.41 0.01
CA ILE A 347 4.91 9.66 -0.64
C ILE A 347 4.17 10.87 -0.06
N SER A 348 2.99 10.70 0.52
CA SER A 348 2.17 11.80 1.01
C SER A 348 2.79 12.53 2.20
N ASN A 349 3.60 11.79 2.97
CA ASN A 349 4.32 12.29 4.14
C ASN A 349 5.85 12.34 3.93
N ALA A 350 6.31 12.11 2.69
CA ALA A 350 7.73 12.21 2.36
C ALA A 350 8.15 13.68 2.20
N GLN A 351 9.35 14.02 2.67
CA GLN A 351 9.84 15.41 2.68
C GLN A 351 11.37 15.48 2.61
N VAL A 352 11.86 16.65 2.21
CA VAL A 352 13.24 17.07 2.43
C VAL A 352 13.27 18.00 3.63
N VAL A 353 14.04 17.67 4.66
CA VAL A 353 14.20 18.47 5.87
C VAL A 353 15.49 19.26 5.78
N LEU A 354 15.40 20.55 5.99
CA LEU A 354 16.49 21.51 5.94
C LEU A 354 16.78 21.99 7.35
N GLU A 355 17.96 21.74 7.88
CA GLU A 355 18.39 22.22 9.19
C GLU A 355 19.47 23.28 9.03
N TYR A 356 19.28 24.46 9.60
CA TYR A 356 20.15 25.62 9.40
C TYR A 356 20.34 26.44 10.65
N ASN A 357 21.42 27.22 10.66
CA ASN A 357 21.69 28.24 11.65
C ASN A 357 21.34 29.61 11.09
N TYR A 358 20.82 30.50 11.94
CA TYR A 358 20.54 31.89 11.59
C TYR A 358 20.87 32.84 12.76
N ASN A 359 21.08 34.11 12.47
CA ASN A 359 21.28 35.14 13.48
C ASN A 359 19.92 35.60 14.01
N PHE A 360 19.75 35.58 15.32
CA PHE A 360 18.54 36.02 16.01
C PHE A 360 18.85 37.21 16.90
N TYR A 361 18.05 38.28 16.79
CA TYR A 361 18.15 39.41 17.66
C TYR A 361 17.36 39.18 18.94
N ASN A 362 18.07 39.03 20.08
CA ASN A 362 17.48 38.78 21.39
C ASN A 362 17.51 40.07 22.22
N SER A 363 16.34 40.67 22.45
CA SER A 363 16.16 41.87 23.26
C SER A 363 16.14 41.59 24.77
N LYS A 364 16.38 40.34 25.19
CA LYS A 364 16.30 39.88 26.59
C LYS A 364 14.97 40.23 27.28
N GLY A 365 13.93 40.60 26.55
CA GLY A 365 12.63 41.02 27.08
C GLY A 365 12.67 42.38 27.80
N THR A 366 13.73 43.20 27.64
CA THR A 366 13.89 44.48 28.27
C THR A 366 13.50 45.64 27.31
N ALA A 367 13.29 46.82 27.86
CA ALA A 367 12.98 48.02 27.10
C ALA A 367 14.24 48.80 26.68
N THR A 368 15.41 48.41 27.16
CA THR A 368 16.70 49.01 26.83
C THR A 368 17.44 48.14 25.83
N THR A 369 18.22 48.75 24.96
CA THR A 369 19.00 48.04 23.94
C THR A 369 20.45 47.76 24.39
N ASP A 370 20.81 48.15 25.63
CA ASP A 370 22.17 47.99 26.12
C ASP A 370 22.56 46.56 26.45
N ASP A 371 21.56 45.67 26.67
CA ASP A 371 21.71 44.27 26.99
C ASP A 371 21.27 43.35 25.80
N ASP A 372 20.87 43.94 24.68
CA ASP A 372 20.51 43.18 23.50
C ASP A 372 21.73 42.46 22.91
N VAL A 373 21.50 41.25 22.39
CA VAL A 373 22.55 40.43 21.79
C VAL A 373 22.08 39.78 20.51
N ILE A 374 23.00 39.53 19.57
CA ILE A 374 22.77 38.67 18.43
C ILE A 374 23.25 37.25 18.80
N GLU A 375 22.33 36.31 18.76
CA GLU A 375 22.60 34.91 19.07
C GLU A 375 22.54 34.09 17.78
N ARG A 376 23.36 33.04 17.69
CA ARG A 376 23.25 32.08 16.60
C ARG A 376 22.27 30.99 17.01
N ARG A 377 21.11 30.94 16.38
CA ARG A 377 20.06 29.93 16.64
C ARG A 377 19.95 28.94 15.51
N LYS A 378 19.31 27.82 15.79
CA LYS A 378 19.01 26.77 14.82
C LYS A 378 17.51 26.75 14.53
N LYS A 379 17.17 26.34 13.30
CA LYS A 379 15.80 26.19 12.85
C LYS A 379 15.75 25.09 11.79
N SER A 380 14.58 24.49 11.62
CA SER A 380 14.34 23.54 10.54
C SER A 380 13.15 23.98 9.69
N ASN A 381 13.23 23.70 8.40
CA ASN A 381 12.11 23.80 7.48
C ASN A 381 11.99 22.49 6.69
N SER A 382 10.78 22.08 6.34
CA SER A 382 10.55 20.91 5.52
C SER A 382 9.90 21.28 4.20
N MET A 383 10.25 20.53 3.16
CA MET A 383 9.70 20.62 1.81
C MET A 383 9.11 19.26 1.45
N PRO A 384 7.78 19.14 1.33
CA PRO A 384 7.17 17.89 0.92
C PRO A 384 7.65 17.43 -0.47
N LEU A 385 7.82 16.12 -0.63
CA LEU A 385 7.81 15.51 -1.94
C LEU A 385 6.36 15.56 -2.45
N GLY A 386 6.15 15.98 -3.71
CA GLY A 386 4.79 16.18 -4.20
C GLY A 386 4.74 16.73 -5.61
N GLY A 387 3.67 17.45 -5.93
CA GLY A 387 3.45 17.90 -7.29
C GLY A 387 3.22 16.73 -8.25
N VAL A 388 4.12 16.53 -9.19
CA VAL A 388 4.13 15.35 -10.06
C VAL A 388 5.22 14.39 -9.59
N TYR A 389 4.85 13.14 -9.35
CA TYR A 389 5.79 12.04 -9.10
C TYR A 389 5.42 10.84 -9.98
N VAL A 390 6.42 10.02 -10.31
CA VAL A 390 6.29 8.94 -11.29
C VAL A 390 7.06 7.72 -10.81
N ASN A 391 6.40 6.56 -10.79
CA ASN A 391 7.06 5.29 -10.56
C ASN A 391 7.61 4.74 -11.88
N HIS A 392 8.84 4.26 -11.85
CA HIS A 392 9.47 3.51 -12.91
C HIS A 392 9.56 2.03 -12.51
N TYR A 393 9.12 1.14 -13.40
CA TYR A 393 9.20 -0.32 -13.22
C TYR A 393 10.06 -0.93 -14.32
N SER A 394 11.07 -1.69 -13.92
CA SER A 394 11.89 -2.51 -14.80
C SER A 394 11.59 -3.98 -14.53
N TYR A 395 11.22 -4.71 -15.57
CA TYR A 395 10.91 -6.13 -15.48
C TYR A 395 11.93 -6.93 -16.28
N GLN A 396 12.49 -7.97 -15.68
CA GLN A 396 13.15 -9.02 -16.47
C GLN A 396 12.10 -9.89 -17.15
N ASP A 397 12.52 -10.60 -18.21
CA ASP A 397 11.63 -11.50 -18.91
C ASP A 397 11.13 -12.61 -17.97
N PRO A 398 9.84 -12.94 -17.99
CA PRO A 398 9.30 -14.04 -17.23
C PRO A 398 9.82 -15.38 -17.78
N ASN A 399 9.60 -16.47 -17.06
CA ASN A 399 9.99 -17.79 -17.51
C ASN A 399 9.29 -18.22 -18.82
N GLU A 400 9.78 -19.31 -19.43
CA GLU A 400 9.28 -19.80 -20.73
C GLU A 400 7.78 -20.14 -20.70
N GLU A 401 7.27 -20.63 -19.57
CA GLU A 401 5.85 -21.00 -19.42
C GLU A 401 4.93 -19.77 -19.51
N VAL A 402 5.28 -18.69 -18.83
CA VAL A 402 4.54 -17.41 -18.89
C VAL A 402 4.64 -16.82 -20.30
N GLN A 403 5.82 -16.82 -20.92
CA GLN A 403 6.01 -16.33 -22.29
C GLN A 403 5.15 -17.14 -23.30
N GLN A 404 5.09 -18.45 -23.12
CA GLN A 404 4.25 -19.32 -23.95
C GLN A 404 2.76 -19.04 -23.75
N ALA A 405 2.32 -18.81 -22.51
CA ALA A 405 0.93 -18.46 -22.21
C ALA A 405 0.53 -17.14 -22.90
N ILE A 406 1.39 -16.13 -22.89
CA ILE A 406 1.17 -14.84 -23.55
C ILE A 406 1.08 -15.05 -25.08
N SER A 407 2.03 -15.76 -25.69
CA SER A 407 2.06 -15.97 -27.14
C SER A 407 0.87 -16.79 -27.62
N SER A 408 0.54 -17.90 -26.96
CA SER A 408 -0.61 -18.74 -27.30
C SER A 408 -1.92 -17.98 -27.17
N SER A 409 -2.07 -17.16 -26.12
CA SER A 409 -3.28 -16.33 -25.94
C SER A 409 -3.42 -15.27 -27.02
N SER A 410 -2.31 -14.69 -27.49
CA SER A 410 -2.32 -13.73 -28.60
C SER A 410 -2.75 -14.36 -29.93
N GLU A 411 -2.59 -15.68 -30.09
CA GLU A 411 -3.05 -16.49 -31.22
C GLU A 411 -4.50 -17.02 -31.03
N GLY A 412 -5.14 -16.67 -29.90
CA GLY A 412 -6.52 -17.06 -29.59
C GLY A 412 -6.66 -18.41 -28.87
N THR A 413 -5.56 -19.00 -28.38
CA THR A 413 -5.60 -20.26 -27.63
C THR A 413 -5.75 -19.97 -26.13
N PRO A 414 -6.78 -20.52 -25.45
CA PRO A 414 -6.96 -20.35 -24.00
C PRO A 414 -5.78 -20.90 -23.20
N SER A 415 -5.49 -20.26 -22.08
CA SER A 415 -4.35 -20.59 -21.21
C SER A 415 -4.63 -21.76 -20.28
N ASN A 416 -3.67 -22.66 -20.10
CA ASN A 416 -3.72 -23.75 -19.12
C ASN A 416 -3.58 -23.25 -17.68
N ARG A 417 -2.83 -22.18 -17.47
CA ARG A 417 -2.61 -21.46 -16.23
C ARG A 417 -2.89 -19.98 -16.43
N ILE A 418 -3.29 -19.30 -15.37
CA ILE A 418 -3.43 -17.86 -15.33
C ILE A 418 -2.32 -17.32 -14.46
N PHE A 419 -1.53 -16.41 -15.01
CA PHE A 419 -0.45 -15.72 -14.30
C PHE A 419 -0.86 -14.28 -14.07
N LEU A 420 -0.98 -13.88 -12.79
CA LEU A 420 -1.30 -12.50 -12.43
C LEU A 420 -0.11 -11.90 -11.67
N GLN A 421 0.30 -10.70 -12.05
CA GLN A 421 1.37 -9.95 -11.36
C GLN A 421 1.17 -8.45 -11.57
N GLY A 422 0.81 -7.71 -10.51
CA GLY A 422 0.72 -6.25 -10.52
C GLY A 422 0.13 -5.71 -11.83
N PRO A 423 0.70 -4.65 -12.41
CA PRO A 423 0.20 -4.11 -13.67
C PRO A 423 0.69 -4.88 -14.90
N ARG A 424 1.70 -5.78 -14.75
CA ARG A 424 2.36 -6.41 -15.90
C ARG A 424 1.56 -7.55 -16.52
N LEU A 425 1.00 -8.43 -15.69
CA LEU A 425 0.32 -9.64 -16.14
C LEU A 425 -1.11 -9.68 -15.61
N THR A 426 -2.05 -9.69 -16.54
CA THR A 426 -3.49 -9.73 -16.29
C THR A 426 -4.11 -10.86 -17.11
N SER A 427 -5.35 -11.19 -16.88
CA SER A 427 -6.04 -12.20 -17.71
C SER A 427 -7.37 -11.68 -18.22
N LYS A 428 -7.67 -12.05 -19.45
CA LYS A 428 -8.99 -11.87 -20.05
C LYS A 428 -9.77 -13.16 -19.88
N ILE A 429 -10.98 -13.07 -19.35
CA ILE A 429 -11.88 -14.18 -19.07
C ILE A 429 -13.10 -14.11 -19.98
N LYS A 430 -13.45 -15.22 -20.62
CA LYS A 430 -14.67 -15.38 -21.41
C LYS A 430 -15.55 -16.46 -20.80
N LEU A 431 -16.80 -16.11 -20.50
CA LEU A 431 -17.79 -17.05 -20.00
C LEU A 431 -18.42 -17.84 -21.15
N PHE A 432 -18.81 -19.09 -20.89
CA PHE A 432 -19.61 -19.98 -21.74
C PHE A 432 -18.97 -20.40 -23.07
N ALA A 433 -18.33 -19.52 -23.82
CA ALA A 433 -17.80 -19.79 -25.15
C ALA A 433 -16.52 -19.00 -25.41
N GLU A 434 -15.72 -19.44 -26.40
CA GLU A 434 -14.50 -18.76 -26.82
C GLU A 434 -14.77 -17.39 -27.49
N ASN A 435 -15.98 -17.18 -28.01
CA ASN A 435 -16.40 -15.91 -28.57
C ASN A 435 -17.77 -15.46 -28.03
N GLU A 436 -18.08 -14.18 -28.16
CA GLU A 436 -19.29 -13.55 -27.62
C GLU A 436 -20.60 -13.95 -28.33
N PHE A 437 -20.52 -14.55 -29.51
CA PHE A 437 -21.67 -14.89 -30.33
C PHE A 437 -22.07 -16.36 -30.27
N ASP A 438 -21.19 -17.24 -29.73
CA ASP A 438 -21.39 -18.69 -29.72
C ASP A 438 -21.69 -19.21 -28.32
N LEU A 439 -22.83 -18.82 -27.75
CA LEU A 439 -23.27 -19.38 -26.48
C LEU A 439 -23.61 -20.86 -26.62
N PRO A 440 -23.26 -21.73 -25.64
CA PRO A 440 -23.66 -23.12 -25.67
C PRO A 440 -25.17 -23.29 -25.75
N ASN A 441 -25.64 -24.31 -26.49
CA ASN A 441 -27.08 -24.60 -26.66
C ASN A 441 -27.82 -24.67 -25.34
N VAL A 442 -27.16 -25.17 -24.27
CA VAL A 442 -27.75 -25.28 -22.92
C VAL A 442 -28.12 -23.90 -22.33
N ILE A 443 -27.43 -22.83 -22.71
CA ILE A 443 -27.78 -21.46 -22.30
C ILE A 443 -29.09 -21.01 -22.94
N TYR A 444 -29.26 -21.27 -24.25
CA TYR A 444 -30.53 -21.02 -24.96
C TYR A 444 -31.67 -21.87 -24.44
N GLU A 445 -31.38 -23.14 -24.03
CA GLU A 445 -32.36 -24.02 -23.38
C GLU A 445 -32.77 -23.48 -22.02
N LEU A 446 -31.82 -23.01 -21.19
CA LEU A 446 -32.12 -22.37 -19.90
C LEU A 446 -32.96 -21.10 -20.10
N ALA A 447 -32.59 -20.23 -21.03
CA ALA A 447 -33.33 -19.02 -21.35
C ALA A 447 -34.77 -19.31 -21.80
N SER A 448 -35.00 -20.43 -22.51
CA SER A 448 -36.34 -20.84 -22.97
C SER A 448 -37.23 -21.47 -21.90
N GLN A 449 -36.71 -21.81 -20.74
CA GLN A 449 -37.40 -22.54 -19.66
C GLN A 449 -37.83 -21.65 -18.47
N ASP A 450 -37.79 -20.31 -18.60
CA ASP A 450 -38.13 -19.36 -17.55
C ASP A 450 -37.45 -19.68 -16.22
N VAL A 451 -36.12 -19.85 -16.23
CA VAL A 451 -35.33 -20.17 -15.05
C VAL A 451 -35.02 -18.93 -14.20
N ILE A 452 -35.00 -19.10 -12.88
CA ILE A 452 -34.39 -18.13 -11.96
C ILE A 452 -32.98 -18.54 -11.67
N ILE A 453 -32.00 -17.65 -11.95
CA ILE A 453 -30.62 -17.82 -11.52
C ILE A 453 -30.54 -17.38 -10.05
N ASN A 454 -30.34 -18.34 -9.15
CA ASN A 454 -30.25 -18.09 -7.72
C ASN A 454 -28.85 -17.61 -7.34
N GLU A 455 -27.83 -18.23 -7.93
CA GLU A 455 -26.43 -17.92 -7.68
C GLU A 455 -25.58 -18.31 -8.89
N ALA A 456 -24.60 -17.48 -9.24
CA ALA A 456 -23.60 -17.80 -10.26
C ALA A 456 -22.21 -17.38 -9.76
N ASN A 457 -21.31 -18.34 -9.62
CA ASN A 457 -19.98 -18.15 -9.05
C ASN A 457 -18.88 -18.47 -10.08
N LEU A 458 -18.00 -17.52 -10.31
CA LEU A 458 -16.74 -17.75 -11.00
C LEU A 458 -15.71 -18.24 -9.99
N VAL A 459 -15.20 -19.47 -10.16
CA VAL A 459 -14.27 -20.13 -9.23
C VAL A 459 -12.89 -20.25 -9.87
N LEU A 460 -11.89 -19.73 -9.16
CA LEU A 460 -10.49 -19.67 -9.58
C LEU A 460 -9.61 -20.37 -8.52
N ASN A 461 -9.13 -21.57 -8.81
CA ASN A 461 -8.33 -22.35 -7.87
C ASN A 461 -6.84 -22.02 -8.03
N ILE A 462 -6.13 -21.86 -6.90
CA ILE A 462 -4.69 -21.64 -6.86
C ILE A 462 -3.95 -22.90 -7.29
N ASP A 463 -2.97 -22.75 -8.19
CA ASP A 463 -2.05 -23.86 -8.48
C ASP A 463 -1.01 -24.00 -7.39
N LYS A 464 -1.34 -24.80 -6.38
CA LYS A 464 -0.48 -25.06 -5.22
C LYS A 464 0.87 -25.70 -5.58
N SER A 465 1.05 -26.19 -6.81
CA SER A 465 2.33 -26.73 -7.28
C SER A 465 3.26 -25.64 -7.81
N ALA A 466 2.72 -24.46 -8.11
CA ALA A 466 3.45 -23.30 -8.61
C ALA A 466 3.85 -22.33 -7.49
N HIS A 467 3.32 -22.50 -6.29
CA HIS A 467 3.56 -21.59 -5.17
C HIS A 467 4.17 -22.29 -3.96
N ASP A 468 5.17 -21.64 -3.36
CA ASP A 468 5.30 -21.70 -1.93
C ASP A 468 4.13 -20.92 -1.33
N LEU A 469 3.23 -21.63 -0.63
CA LEU A 469 2.01 -21.04 -0.06
C LEU A 469 2.28 -20.14 1.15
N SER A 470 3.55 -19.98 1.54
CA SER A 470 4.02 -18.97 2.50
C SER A 470 4.47 -17.68 1.82
N HIS A 471 4.23 -17.53 0.51
CA HIS A 471 4.69 -16.38 -0.28
C HIS A 471 4.00 -15.07 0.16
N GLU A 472 4.79 -14.10 0.59
CA GLU A 472 4.32 -12.81 1.07
C GLU A 472 3.53 -11.99 0.04
N LEU A 473 3.80 -12.22 -1.26
CA LEU A 473 3.13 -11.51 -2.35
C LEU A 473 1.85 -12.19 -2.87
N LEU A 474 1.33 -13.19 -2.16
CA LEU A 474 0.05 -13.79 -2.54
C LEU A 474 -1.10 -12.79 -2.27
N PRO A 475 -1.91 -12.43 -3.28
CA PRO A 475 -2.94 -11.41 -3.11
C PRO A 475 -4.07 -11.89 -2.18
N ASN A 476 -4.43 -11.08 -1.20
CA ASN A 476 -5.62 -11.31 -0.38
C ASN A 476 -6.91 -11.19 -1.18
N ARG A 477 -6.86 -10.50 -2.33
CA ARG A 477 -8.03 -10.27 -3.17
C ARG A 477 -7.66 -10.12 -4.64
N LEU A 478 -8.53 -10.65 -5.51
CA LEU A 478 -8.55 -10.37 -6.95
C LEU A 478 -9.71 -9.42 -7.29
N TYR A 479 -9.68 -8.83 -8.48
CA TYR A 479 -10.74 -7.97 -8.99
C TYR A 479 -11.15 -8.37 -10.40
N LEU A 480 -12.47 -8.32 -10.65
CA LEU A 480 -13.09 -8.68 -11.92
C LEU A 480 -13.88 -7.48 -12.47
N TYR A 481 -13.63 -7.10 -13.73
CA TYR A 481 -14.22 -5.92 -14.36
C TYR A 481 -14.51 -6.16 -15.85
N SER A 482 -15.21 -5.26 -16.52
CA SER A 482 -15.41 -5.31 -17.98
C SER A 482 -14.10 -4.98 -18.71
N TYR A 483 -13.53 -5.94 -19.42
CA TYR A 483 -12.20 -5.82 -20.05
C TYR A 483 -12.12 -4.65 -21.05
N ASN A 484 -13.15 -4.47 -21.90
CA ASN A 484 -13.08 -3.54 -23.01
C ASN A 484 -13.11 -2.06 -22.60
N ASN A 485 -13.80 -1.72 -21.53
CA ASN A 485 -14.03 -0.33 -21.11
C ASN A 485 -13.64 -0.02 -19.66
N GLY A 486 -13.16 -1.03 -18.91
CA GLY A 486 -12.77 -0.88 -17.51
C GLY A 486 -13.94 -0.73 -16.52
N ALA A 487 -15.20 -0.84 -16.99
CA ALA A 487 -16.36 -0.63 -16.14
C ALA A 487 -16.51 -1.72 -15.08
N THR A 488 -17.05 -1.33 -13.93
CA THR A 488 -17.46 -2.25 -12.86
C THR A 488 -18.61 -3.14 -13.31
N LEU A 489 -18.69 -4.37 -12.79
CA LEU A 489 -19.83 -5.25 -13.03
C LEU A 489 -21.06 -4.81 -12.21
N GLU A 490 -22.26 -5.19 -12.64
CA GLU A 490 -23.50 -4.88 -11.93
C GLU A 490 -23.51 -5.48 -10.52
N ASP A 491 -22.93 -6.68 -10.36
CA ASP A 491 -22.77 -7.37 -9.06
C ASP A 491 -21.93 -6.55 -8.09
N TYR A 492 -20.81 -5.99 -8.55
CA TYR A 492 -19.99 -5.06 -7.76
C TYR A 492 -20.79 -3.80 -7.36
N ASN A 493 -21.51 -3.19 -8.29
CA ASN A 493 -22.23 -1.94 -8.04
C ASN A 493 -23.39 -2.10 -7.05
N LYS A 494 -24.03 -3.27 -7.04
CA LYS A 494 -25.15 -3.59 -6.16
C LYS A 494 -24.72 -4.11 -4.79
N ASP A 495 -23.47 -4.47 -4.62
CA ASP A 495 -22.97 -4.96 -3.34
C ASP A 495 -22.58 -3.80 -2.42
N PHE A 496 -23.21 -3.73 -1.26
CA PHE A 496 -22.93 -2.78 -0.16
C PHE A 496 -22.55 -3.51 1.12
N THR A 497 -22.23 -4.79 1.03
CA THR A 497 -21.85 -5.61 2.19
C THR A 497 -20.44 -5.33 2.64
N ILE A 498 -20.19 -5.48 3.94
CA ILE A 498 -18.89 -5.27 4.58
C ILE A 498 -18.65 -6.45 5.52
N ASP A 499 -17.48 -7.03 5.47
CA ASP A 499 -17.00 -7.93 6.51
C ASP A 499 -16.26 -7.13 7.59
N TYR A 500 -16.93 -6.87 8.68
CA TYR A 500 -16.38 -6.06 9.79
C TYR A 500 -15.20 -6.74 10.52
N ASN A 501 -14.95 -8.03 10.28
CA ASN A 501 -13.83 -8.73 10.90
C ASN A 501 -12.50 -8.51 10.15
N LEU A 502 -12.54 -7.99 8.92
CA LEU A 502 -11.32 -7.81 8.12
C LEU A 502 -10.60 -6.49 8.39
N GLY A 503 -11.25 -5.48 8.96
CA GLY A 503 -10.64 -4.21 9.36
C GLY A 503 -9.92 -3.40 8.27
N SER A 504 -10.12 -3.70 7.01
CA SER A 504 -9.40 -3.10 5.88
C SER A 504 -10.35 -2.65 4.76
N VAL A 505 -9.83 -1.85 3.81
CA VAL A 505 -10.58 -1.45 2.60
C VAL A 505 -11.06 -2.66 1.77
N ASN A 506 -10.39 -3.80 1.90
CA ASN A 506 -10.79 -5.04 1.23
C ASN A 506 -11.97 -5.75 1.92
N ALA A 507 -12.44 -5.28 3.09
CA ALA A 507 -13.65 -5.76 3.75
C ALA A 507 -14.93 -5.44 2.97
N ASN A 508 -14.94 -4.38 2.19
CA ASN A 508 -16.08 -3.93 1.38
C ASN A 508 -16.35 -4.87 0.20
N LYS A 509 -17.58 -4.85 -0.33
CA LYS A 509 -17.99 -5.71 -1.46
C LYS A 509 -17.82 -7.22 -1.13
N TYR A 510 -18.20 -7.62 0.07
CA TYR A 510 -17.97 -8.96 0.59
C TYR A 510 -18.68 -10.04 -0.22
N VAL A 511 -19.95 -9.80 -0.63
CA VAL A 511 -20.75 -10.75 -1.43
C VAL A 511 -20.26 -10.85 -2.88
N PHE A 512 -19.80 -9.75 -3.48
CA PHE A 512 -19.15 -9.79 -4.79
C PHE A 512 -17.91 -10.70 -4.78
N GLY A 513 -17.18 -10.73 -3.65
CA GLY A 513 -16.12 -11.68 -3.38
C GLY A 513 -14.78 -11.31 -4.02
N GLY A 514 -14.12 -12.29 -4.60
CA GLY A 514 -12.75 -12.19 -5.09
C GLY A 514 -11.69 -12.31 -3.99
N MET A 515 -12.11 -12.60 -2.75
CA MET A 515 -11.23 -12.77 -1.59
C MET A 515 -10.56 -14.14 -1.62
N LEU A 516 -9.37 -14.22 -1.02
CA LEU A 516 -8.65 -15.46 -0.83
C LEU A 516 -9.41 -16.35 0.17
N GLU A 517 -9.80 -17.53 -0.29
CA GLU A 517 -10.39 -18.58 0.55
C GLU A 517 -9.32 -19.61 0.93
N TYR A 518 -9.46 -20.17 2.13
CA TYR A 518 -8.52 -21.14 2.69
C TYR A 518 -9.14 -22.53 2.76
N ASP A 519 -8.33 -23.57 2.61
CA ASP A 519 -8.76 -24.96 2.77
C ASP A 519 -8.92 -25.33 4.25
N SER A 520 -9.39 -26.56 4.52
CA SER A 520 -9.60 -27.08 5.89
C SER A 520 -8.33 -27.14 6.77
N ASN A 521 -7.15 -26.97 6.17
CA ASN A 521 -5.86 -26.91 6.86
C ASN A 521 -5.33 -25.47 6.98
N ASN A 522 -6.20 -24.48 6.76
CA ASN A 522 -5.87 -23.06 6.77
C ASN A 522 -4.76 -22.70 5.77
N LYS A 523 -4.77 -23.32 4.58
CA LYS A 523 -3.85 -22.99 3.49
C LYS A 523 -4.60 -22.30 2.37
N PRO A 524 -4.01 -21.30 1.70
CA PRO A 524 -4.58 -20.64 0.52
C PRO A 524 -5.07 -21.66 -0.50
N ASP A 525 -6.28 -21.49 -1.02
CA ASP A 525 -6.94 -22.49 -1.86
C ASP A 525 -7.50 -21.90 -3.17
N ARG A 526 -8.33 -20.87 -3.09
CA ARG A 526 -9.02 -20.33 -4.26
C ARG A 526 -9.53 -18.90 -4.04
N TYR A 527 -10.01 -18.32 -5.13
CA TYR A 527 -10.81 -17.08 -5.15
C TYR A 527 -12.17 -17.37 -5.78
N LYS A 528 -13.21 -16.70 -5.29
CA LYS A 528 -14.57 -16.87 -5.79
C LYS A 528 -15.25 -15.51 -5.98
N PHE A 529 -15.86 -15.28 -7.14
CA PHE A 529 -16.67 -14.11 -7.44
C PHE A 529 -18.12 -14.49 -7.62
N ASN A 530 -19.03 -13.81 -6.94
CA ASN A 530 -20.44 -13.88 -7.23
C ASN A 530 -20.79 -12.90 -8.37
N ILE A 531 -21.19 -13.44 -9.50
CA ILE A 531 -21.57 -12.71 -10.72
C ILE A 531 -23.00 -13.03 -11.17
N THR A 532 -23.87 -13.26 -10.21
CA THR A 532 -25.26 -13.70 -10.44
C THR A 532 -26.04 -12.74 -11.34
N ASN A 533 -25.94 -11.41 -11.09
CA ASN A 533 -26.64 -10.41 -11.92
C ASN A 533 -26.09 -10.39 -13.35
N HIS A 534 -24.76 -10.46 -13.50
CA HIS A 534 -24.12 -10.49 -14.82
C HIS A 534 -24.58 -11.71 -15.64
N VAL A 535 -24.54 -12.90 -15.03
CA VAL A 535 -24.98 -14.16 -15.68
C VAL A 535 -26.47 -14.14 -15.98
N ASN A 536 -27.30 -13.68 -15.04
CA ASN A 536 -28.73 -13.54 -15.25
C ASN A 536 -29.07 -12.59 -16.40
N ASN A 537 -28.31 -11.53 -16.59
CA ASN A 537 -28.50 -10.60 -17.70
C ASN A 537 -28.16 -11.26 -19.05
N ILE A 538 -27.13 -12.11 -19.09
CA ILE A 538 -26.78 -12.87 -20.31
C ILE A 538 -27.89 -13.89 -20.64
N ILE A 539 -28.36 -14.66 -19.64
CA ILE A 539 -29.30 -15.76 -19.88
C ILE A 539 -30.74 -15.23 -20.11
N ASN A 540 -31.22 -14.34 -19.26
CA ASN A 540 -32.63 -13.96 -19.22
C ASN A 540 -32.95 -12.58 -19.84
N LYS A 541 -31.94 -11.75 -20.14
CA LYS A 541 -32.13 -10.38 -20.64
C LYS A 541 -31.42 -10.09 -21.96
N ASP A 542 -30.93 -11.11 -22.63
CA ASP A 542 -30.25 -11.02 -23.94
C ASP A 542 -29.07 -10.00 -23.95
N SER A 543 -28.37 -9.91 -22.83
CA SER A 543 -27.17 -9.08 -22.72
C SER A 543 -25.98 -9.79 -23.40
N LEU A 544 -25.05 -9.01 -23.93
CA LEU A 544 -23.82 -9.55 -24.54
C LEU A 544 -22.97 -10.28 -23.50
N ASN A 545 -22.37 -11.39 -23.92
CA ASN A 545 -21.33 -12.10 -23.18
C ASN A 545 -19.99 -11.37 -23.36
N ILE A 546 -19.80 -10.28 -22.60
CA ILE A 546 -18.62 -9.43 -22.70
C ILE A 546 -17.38 -10.11 -22.11
N ASP A 547 -16.21 -9.76 -22.63
CA ASP A 547 -14.94 -10.16 -22.03
C ASP A 547 -14.76 -9.50 -20.65
N LEU A 548 -14.29 -10.26 -19.67
CA LEU A 548 -14.00 -9.79 -18.31
C LEU A 548 -12.48 -9.68 -18.12
N GLY A 549 -12.02 -8.67 -17.42
CA GLY A 549 -10.63 -8.51 -17.00
C GLY A 549 -10.45 -9.04 -15.58
N LEU A 550 -9.46 -9.88 -15.37
CA LEU A 550 -9.08 -10.44 -14.07
C LEU A 550 -7.69 -9.94 -13.68
N VAL A 551 -7.57 -9.38 -12.47
CA VAL A 551 -6.34 -8.74 -11.99
C VAL A 551 -6.16 -8.96 -10.47
N VAL A 552 -4.93 -8.81 -10.00
CA VAL A 552 -4.67 -8.65 -8.55
C VAL A 552 -5.25 -7.33 -8.05
N ASN A 553 -5.52 -7.22 -6.76
CA ASN A 553 -6.13 -6.02 -6.20
C ASN A 553 -5.56 -5.69 -4.82
N SER A 554 -5.18 -4.42 -4.62
CA SER A 554 -4.74 -3.89 -3.33
C SER A 554 -5.83 -3.11 -2.61
N ASN A 555 -6.82 -2.57 -3.35
CA ASN A 555 -7.93 -1.79 -2.79
C ASN A 555 -9.17 -1.94 -3.65
N ILE A 556 -10.18 -2.65 -3.16
CA ILE A 556 -11.41 -2.95 -3.90
C ILE A 556 -12.27 -1.69 -4.16
N GLU A 557 -12.09 -0.63 -3.41
CA GLU A 557 -12.84 0.62 -3.58
C GLU A 557 -12.22 1.54 -4.64
N ASP A 558 -10.93 1.35 -4.97
CA ASP A 558 -10.27 2.15 -6.02
C ASP A 558 -10.55 1.55 -7.41
N ILE A 559 -11.62 2.04 -8.01
CA ILE A 559 -12.05 1.69 -9.38
C ILE A 559 -11.53 2.68 -10.43
N THR A 560 -10.66 3.62 -10.06
CA THR A 560 -10.07 4.55 -11.02
C THR A 560 -9.25 3.80 -12.06
N LEU A 561 -9.24 4.31 -13.28
CA LEU A 561 -8.61 3.65 -14.42
C LEU A 561 -7.40 4.42 -14.90
N ARG A 562 -6.37 3.69 -15.27
CA ARG A 562 -5.15 4.22 -15.87
C ARG A 562 -4.95 3.66 -17.28
N ARG A 563 -4.33 4.47 -18.13
CA ARG A 563 -3.93 4.05 -19.46
C ARG A 563 -2.78 3.06 -19.38
N ALA A 564 -2.91 1.97 -20.13
CA ALA A 564 -1.86 0.96 -20.31
C ALA A 564 -1.73 0.60 -21.77
N PHE A 565 -0.66 -0.11 -22.12
CA PHE A 565 -0.42 -0.62 -23.49
C PHE A 565 -0.05 -2.09 -23.42
N ASN A 566 -0.78 -2.91 -24.16
CA ASN A 566 -0.61 -4.36 -24.16
C ASN A 566 0.51 -4.83 -25.10
N ASN A 567 1.13 -5.95 -24.75
CA ASN A 567 2.10 -6.68 -25.56
C ASN A 567 1.40 -7.87 -26.28
N PRO A 568 1.73 -8.23 -27.55
CA PRO A 568 2.75 -7.60 -28.39
C PRO A 568 2.23 -6.44 -29.27
N GLN A 569 0.93 -6.20 -29.31
CA GLN A 569 0.33 -5.29 -30.28
C GLN A 569 0.50 -3.81 -29.93
N ASN A 570 0.93 -3.49 -28.68
CA ASN A 570 1.03 -2.13 -28.14
C ASN A 570 -0.30 -1.36 -28.26
N ASN A 571 -1.41 -2.08 -28.11
CA ASN A 571 -2.74 -1.50 -28.13
C ASN A 571 -3.05 -0.83 -26.80
N LYS A 572 -3.71 0.32 -26.87
CA LYS A 572 -4.18 1.05 -25.70
C LYS A 572 -5.27 0.25 -24.97
N THR A 573 -5.11 0.11 -23.66
CA THR A 573 -6.09 -0.50 -22.75
C THR A 573 -6.25 0.33 -21.49
N LEU A 574 -7.23 -0.01 -20.66
CA LEU A 574 -7.47 0.61 -19.35
C LEU A 574 -7.38 -0.47 -18.29
N ILE A 575 -6.62 -0.19 -17.24
CA ILE A 575 -6.52 -1.07 -16.07
C ILE A 575 -6.80 -0.30 -14.78
N PRO A 576 -7.35 -0.94 -13.74
CA PRO A 576 -7.61 -0.30 -12.45
C PRO A 576 -6.31 0.18 -11.78
N THR A 577 -6.35 1.31 -11.10
CA THR A 577 -5.21 1.85 -10.35
C THR A 577 -4.76 0.89 -9.25
N SER A 578 -5.70 0.23 -8.58
CA SER A 578 -5.44 -0.75 -7.52
C SER A 578 -4.53 -1.92 -7.94
N VAL A 579 -4.44 -2.20 -9.24
CA VAL A 579 -3.51 -3.19 -9.81
C VAL A 579 -2.09 -2.64 -9.88
N ILE A 580 -1.96 -1.35 -10.23
CA ILE A 580 -0.66 -0.73 -10.52
C ILE A 580 0.16 -0.55 -9.23
N VAL A 581 -0.54 -0.26 -8.13
CA VAL A 581 0.06 -0.10 -6.81
C VAL A 581 0.24 -1.42 -6.06
N SER A 582 -0.05 -2.55 -6.72
CA SER A 582 0.01 -3.88 -6.11
C SER A 582 1.29 -4.61 -6.50
N PRO A 583 2.10 -5.08 -5.54
CA PRO A 583 3.25 -5.95 -5.80
C PRO A 583 2.85 -7.42 -5.94
N TYR A 584 1.58 -7.75 -5.72
CA TYR A 584 1.08 -9.12 -5.58
C TYR A 584 1.14 -9.92 -6.87
N SER A 585 1.32 -11.24 -6.71
CA SER A 585 1.34 -12.21 -7.81
C SER A 585 0.68 -13.53 -7.42
N VAL A 586 0.05 -14.21 -8.38
CA VAL A 586 -0.54 -15.54 -8.17
C VAL A 586 -0.62 -16.32 -9.47
N VAL A 587 -0.40 -17.64 -9.37
CA VAL A 587 -0.64 -18.60 -10.44
C VAL A 587 -1.90 -19.40 -10.14
N LEU A 588 -2.86 -19.41 -11.07
CA LEU A 588 -4.13 -20.11 -10.96
C LEU A 588 -4.26 -21.18 -12.05
N TYR A 589 -5.07 -22.19 -11.81
CA TYR A 589 -5.46 -23.10 -12.88
C TYR A 589 -6.34 -22.38 -13.90
N GLY A 590 -6.02 -22.52 -15.18
CA GLY A 590 -6.75 -21.93 -16.30
C GLY A 590 -7.80 -22.84 -16.90
N SER A 591 -8.12 -22.59 -18.18
CA SER A 591 -9.22 -23.23 -18.92
C SER A 591 -8.94 -24.67 -19.31
N HIS A 592 -7.71 -24.97 -19.73
CA HIS A 592 -7.27 -26.27 -20.25
C HIS A 592 -6.04 -26.78 -19.47
N PRO A 593 -6.14 -27.03 -18.17
CA PRO A 593 -5.05 -27.67 -17.45
C PRO A 593 -4.79 -29.05 -18.07
N ASN A 594 -3.56 -29.52 -17.96
CA ASN A 594 -3.20 -30.84 -18.49
C ASN A 594 -4.14 -31.94 -17.94
N ASP A 595 -4.28 -33.05 -18.64
CA ASP A 595 -5.22 -34.12 -18.32
C ASP A 595 -5.03 -34.72 -16.91
N SER A 596 -3.89 -34.47 -16.27
CA SER A 596 -3.62 -34.90 -14.88
C SER A 596 -4.34 -34.07 -13.82
N ILE A 597 -4.92 -32.90 -14.20
CA ILE A 597 -5.60 -32.02 -13.25
C ILE A 597 -7.09 -32.30 -13.23
N SER A 598 -7.62 -32.53 -12.02
CA SER A 598 -9.04 -32.76 -11.80
C SER A 598 -9.90 -31.64 -12.39
N PHE A 599 -11.01 -32.02 -13.03
CA PHE A 599 -12.01 -31.08 -13.56
C PHE A 599 -12.43 -30.01 -12.53
N TYR A 600 -12.58 -30.39 -11.27
CA TYR A 600 -12.99 -29.49 -10.17
C TYR A 600 -11.95 -28.43 -9.79
N LYS A 601 -10.71 -28.56 -10.27
CA LYS A 601 -9.65 -27.54 -10.05
C LYS A 601 -9.54 -26.55 -11.20
N ARG A 602 -10.22 -26.79 -12.32
CA ARG A 602 -10.19 -25.91 -13.49
C ARG A 602 -10.98 -24.64 -13.22
N LEU A 603 -10.63 -23.58 -13.92
CA LEU A 603 -11.44 -22.37 -13.97
C LEU A 603 -12.87 -22.72 -14.42
N SER A 604 -13.87 -22.37 -13.63
CA SER A 604 -15.25 -22.77 -13.87
C SER A 604 -16.25 -21.71 -13.44
N LEU A 605 -17.44 -21.75 -14.08
CA LEU A 605 -18.61 -20.99 -13.68
C LEU A 605 -19.66 -21.97 -13.14
N GLU A 606 -19.97 -21.88 -11.86
CA GLU A 606 -20.99 -22.66 -11.19
C GLU A 606 -22.30 -21.88 -11.13
N ILE A 607 -23.38 -22.43 -11.65
CA ILE A 607 -24.70 -21.78 -11.65
C ILE A 607 -25.69 -22.66 -10.89
N LEU A 608 -26.34 -22.06 -9.88
CA LEU A 608 -27.50 -22.61 -9.19
C LEU A 608 -28.77 -21.94 -9.72
N TYR A 609 -29.75 -22.72 -10.14
CA TYR A 609 -30.99 -22.19 -10.71
C TYR A 609 -32.20 -23.03 -10.33
N THR A 610 -33.36 -22.39 -10.33
CA THR A 610 -34.67 -23.00 -10.12
C THR A 610 -35.48 -22.92 -11.40
N LYS A 611 -36.17 -24.00 -11.77
CA LYS A 611 -37.14 -24.00 -12.87
C LYS A 611 -38.54 -23.67 -12.33
N TYR A 612 -39.29 -22.88 -13.09
CA TYR A 612 -40.71 -22.64 -12.82
C TYR A 612 -41.58 -23.74 -13.37
#